data_027d201ae888f71c7a07e670090f0406
#
_entry.id   027d201ae888f71c7a07e670090f0406
#
_cell.length_a   1.000
_cell.length_b   1.000
_cell.length_c   1.000
_cell.angle_alpha   90.00
_cell.angle_beta   90.00
_cell.angle_gamma   90.00
#
_symmetry.space_group_name_H-M   'P 1'
#
loop_
_entity.id
_entity.type
_entity.pdbx_description
1 polymer ?
#
loop_
_entity_poly.entity_id
_entity_poly.type
_entity_poly.pdbx_seq_one_letter_code
_entity_poly.pdbx_strand_id
1 'polypeptide(L)'
;MAIDRKAFFDAVRGTLYGGRLAGTQVAGLAALLDRFERGEVEDRRFLAYMLATAHHETGGRLQPVRETFAATDAEAIARLDRAFAAGRLPQVSAPYWRRDGEGKSWLGRGLVQITHRRNYARLAGLTGIDLVGRPELAMEMAVSVEILCTGMLSGAFTGRRLADHFSGALTDWVGARRIINGLDRAEKVAGYGRAFFTALGG
;
A
#
# COMPACT_ATOMS: atom_id res chain seq x y z
N MET A 1 8.24 9.96 20.08
CA MET A 1 7.46 9.40 21.23
C MET A 1 7.02 8.00 20.87
N ALA A 2 7.33 6.99 21.68
CA ALA A 2 7.00 5.58 21.39
C ALA A 2 5.47 5.38 21.26
N ILE A 3 5.06 4.46 20.38
CA ILE A 3 3.66 4.10 20.20
C ILE A 3 3.27 3.07 21.25
N ASP A 4 2.17 3.34 22.00
CA ASP A 4 1.57 2.31 22.86
C ASP A 4 0.90 1.24 21.97
N ARG A 5 1.66 0.17 21.69
CA ARG A 5 1.20 -0.89 20.79
C ARG A 5 0.00 -1.64 21.33
N LYS A 6 -0.10 -1.83 22.67
CA LYS A 6 -1.25 -2.53 23.26
C LYS A 6 -2.52 -1.71 23.04
N ALA A 7 -2.49 -0.42 23.39
CA ALA A 7 -3.62 0.49 23.18
C ALA A 7 -3.98 0.59 21.68
N PHE A 8 -2.99 0.69 20.80
CA PHE A 8 -3.18 0.71 19.34
C PHE A 8 -3.92 -0.54 18.86
N PHE A 9 -3.43 -1.75 19.18
CA PHE A 9 -4.04 -3.00 18.72
C PHE A 9 -5.44 -3.21 19.29
N ASP A 10 -5.69 -2.80 20.55
CA ASP A 10 -7.00 -2.88 21.16
C ASP A 10 -8.00 -1.94 20.45
N ALA A 11 -7.59 -0.70 20.17
CA ALA A 11 -8.42 0.28 19.47
C ALA A 11 -8.75 -0.15 18.04
N VAL A 12 -7.76 -0.54 17.22
CA VAL A 12 -8.01 -0.94 15.83
C VAL A 12 -8.83 -2.22 15.74
N ARG A 13 -8.66 -3.16 16.67
CA ARG A 13 -9.46 -4.38 16.75
C ARG A 13 -10.95 -4.05 16.82
N GLY A 14 -11.33 -3.10 17.69
CA GLY A 14 -12.72 -2.70 17.85
C GLY A 14 -13.27 -1.89 16.68
N THR A 15 -12.49 -0.91 16.19
CA THR A 15 -12.99 0.08 15.22
C THR A 15 -12.94 -0.38 13.77
N LEU A 16 -11.91 -1.14 13.38
CA LEU A 16 -11.66 -1.49 11.98
C LEU A 16 -11.83 -2.97 11.66
N TYR A 17 -11.81 -3.85 12.68
CA TYR A 17 -11.77 -5.30 12.49
C TYR A 17 -12.89 -6.05 13.20
N GLY A 18 -13.95 -5.36 13.62
CA GLY A 18 -15.14 -6.00 14.19
C GLY A 18 -14.88 -6.85 15.45
N GLY A 19 -13.91 -6.45 16.27
CA GLY A 19 -13.54 -7.13 17.52
C GLY A 19 -12.51 -8.25 17.37
N ARG A 20 -12.06 -8.59 16.16
CA ARG A 20 -11.08 -9.68 15.90
C ARG A 20 -9.96 -9.26 14.98
N LEU A 21 -8.71 -9.52 15.37
CA LEU A 21 -7.52 -9.38 14.53
C LEU A 21 -6.90 -10.77 14.29
N ALA A 22 -6.73 -11.13 13.03
CA ALA A 22 -5.96 -12.31 12.67
C ALA A 22 -4.46 -12.09 12.93
N GLY A 23 -3.70 -13.14 13.21
CA GLY A 23 -2.24 -13.05 13.41
C GLY A 23 -1.51 -12.40 12.23
N THR A 24 -1.96 -12.68 11.00
CA THR A 24 -1.42 -12.04 9.79
C THR A 24 -1.68 -10.53 9.74
N GLN A 25 -2.85 -10.07 10.18
CA GLN A 25 -3.17 -8.64 10.27
C GLN A 25 -2.30 -7.95 11.34
N VAL A 26 -2.13 -8.61 12.50
CA VAL A 26 -1.21 -8.10 13.55
C VAL A 26 0.20 -7.98 13.00
N ALA A 27 0.72 -8.98 12.29
CA ALA A 27 2.05 -8.95 11.70
C ALA A 27 2.22 -7.80 10.69
N GLY A 28 1.22 -7.58 9.82
CA GLY A 28 1.27 -6.48 8.84
C GLY A 28 1.21 -5.09 9.49
N LEU A 29 0.33 -4.91 10.48
CA LEU A 29 0.27 -3.67 11.27
C LEU A 29 1.60 -3.43 12.00
N ALA A 30 2.13 -4.45 12.68
CA ALA A 30 3.40 -4.34 13.40
C ALA A 30 4.56 -3.97 12.47
N ALA A 31 4.65 -4.56 11.29
CA ALA A 31 5.70 -4.24 10.32
C ALA A 31 5.69 -2.77 9.89
N LEU A 32 4.49 -2.16 9.74
CA LEU A 32 4.34 -0.73 9.43
C LEU A 32 4.74 0.15 10.62
N LEU A 33 4.33 -0.22 11.85
CA LEU A 33 4.75 0.47 13.07
C LEU A 33 6.28 0.42 13.21
N ASP A 34 6.88 -0.77 13.05
CA ASP A 34 8.34 -0.97 13.17
C ASP A 34 9.11 -0.14 12.14
N ARG A 35 8.62 -0.05 10.89
CA ARG A 35 9.24 0.77 9.85
C ARG A 35 9.15 2.25 10.16
N PHE A 36 8.01 2.70 10.67
CA PHE A 36 7.82 4.10 11.06
C PHE A 36 8.70 4.50 12.24
N GLU A 37 8.77 3.68 13.29
CA GLU A 37 9.57 3.94 14.48
C GLU A 37 11.09 3.96 14.21
N ARG A 38 11.55 3.28 13.15
CA ARG A 38 12.96 3.34 12.67
C ARG A 38 13.24 4.53 11.75
N GLY A 39 12.20 5.20 11.27
CA GLY A 39 12.34 6.34 10.37
C GLY A 39 12.56 7.66 11.07
N GLU A 40 12.93 8.67 10.30
CA GLU A 40 13.11 10.05 10.79
C GLU A 40 11.79 10.84 10.86
N VAL A 41 10.68 10.24 10.42
CA VAL A 41 9.37 10.89 10.34
C VAL A 41 8.62 10.67 11.63
N GLU A 42 8.24 11.76 12.29
CA GLU A 42 7.52 11.73 13.57
C GLU A 42 6.00 11.99 13.45
N ASP A 43 5.54 12.53 12.32
CA ASP A 43 4.14 12.88 12.12
C ASP A 43 3.26 11.61 12.04
N ARG A 44 2.51 11.35 13.11
CA ARG A 44 1.61 10.19 13.21
C ARG A 44 0.51 10.18 12.15
N ARG A 45 0.17 11.33 11.54
CA ARG A 45 -0.78 11.40 10.42
C ARG A 45 -0.23 10.66 9.19
N PHE A 46 1.10 10.69 8.98
CA PHE A 46 1.74 9.94 7.90
C PHE A 46 1.57 8.44 8.10
N LEU A 47 1.91 7.95 9.30
CA LEU A 47 1.72 6.54 9.64
C LEU A 47 0.25 6.11 9.52
N ALA A 48 -0.66 6.92 10.05
CA ALA A 48 -2.09 6.64 9.99
C ALA A 48 -2.58 6.51 8.53
N TYR A 49 -2.08 7.38 7.64
CA TYR A 49 -2.47 7.32 6.23
C TYR A 49 -1.79 6.17 5.46
N MET A 50 -0.56 5.81 5.81
CA MET A 50 0.12 4.60 5.31
C MET A 50 -0.66 3.34 5.70
N LEU A 51 -1.07 3.23 6.97
CA LEU A 51 -1.90 2.13 7.48
C LEU A 51 -3.26 2.07 6.76
N ALA A 52 -3.92 3.21 6.57
CA ALA A 52 -5.19 3.32 5.87
C ALA A 52 -5.08 2.88 4.40
N THR A 53 -4.00 3.28 3.74
CA THR A 53 -3.70 2.88 2.37
C THR A 53 -3.50 1.37 2.27
N ALA A 54 -2.62 0.79 3.10
CA ALA A 54 -2.39 -0.65 3.13
C ALA A 54 -3.68 -1.42 3.46
N HIS A 55 -4.47 -0.95 4.43
CA HIS A 55 -5.77 -1.54 4.77
C HIS A 55 -6.72 -1.55 3.57
N HIS A 56 -6.83 -0.43 2.86
CA HIS A 56 -7.71 -0.31 1.70
C HIS A 56 -7.26 -1.21 0.54
N GLU A 57 -6.00 -1.09 0.12
CA GLU A 57 -5.47 -1.77 -1.07
C GLU A 57 -5.39 -3.30 -0.89
N THR A 58 -5.28 -3.79 0.35
CA THR A 58 -5.25 -5.22 0.65
C THR A 58 -6.60 -5.79 1.07
N GLY A 59 -7.68 -5.00 1.02
CA GLY A 59 -9.00 -5.41 1.50
C GLY A 59 -9.01 -5.78 2.98
N GLY A 60 -8.27 -5.06 3.81
CA GLY A 60 -8.15 -5.27 5.25
C GLY A 60 -7.22 -6.42 5.66
N ARG A 61 -6.56 -7.10 4.73
CA ARG A 61 -5.67 -8.24 5.04
C ARG A 61 -4.36 -7.81 5.66
N LEU A 62 -3.87 -6.58 5.36
CA LEU A 62 -2.56 -6.08 5.78
C LEU A 62 -1.42 -7.06 5.43
N GLN A 63 -1.57 -7.75 4.30
CA GLN A 63 -0.58 -8.66 3.72
C GLN A 63 -0.32 -8.25 2.28
N PRO A 64 0.90 -8.38 1.75
CA PRO A 64 1.15 -8.17 0.35
C PRO A 64 0.23 -9.07 -0.49
N VAL A 65 -0.43 -8.48 -1.47
CA VAL A 65 -1.36 -9.19 -2.35
C VAL A 65 -0.98 -9.00 -3.81
N ARG A 66 -1.33 -9.98 -4.64
CA ARG A 66 -1.26 -9.87 -6.10
C ARG A 66 -2.52 -9.23 -6.64
N GLU A 67 -2.41 -8.60 -7.77
CA GLU A 67 -3.55 -8.10 -8.54
C GLU A 67 -4.61 -9.19 -8.69
N THR A 68 -5.87 -8.78 -8.60
CA THR A 68 -7.04 -9.69 -8.52
C THR A 68 -7.08 -10.61 -7.29
N PHE A 69 -6.25 -10.37 -6.27
CA PHE A 69 -6.09 -11.23 -5.08
C PHE A 69 -5.76 -12.68 -5.43
N ALA A 70 -5.01 -12.90 -6.51
CA ALA A 70 -4.59 -14.23 -6.94
C ALA A 70 -3.53 -14.83 -6.01
N ALA A 71 -3.54 -16.16 -5.88
CA ALA A 71 -2.53 -16.87 -5.08
C ALA A 71 -1.16 -16.91 -5.77
N THR A 72 -1.14 -16.94 -7.11
CA THR A 72 0.09 -16.99 -7.92
C THR A 72 0.06 -15.96 -9.03
N ASP A 73 1.25 -15.62 -9.58
CA ASP A 73 1.35 -14.73 -10.74
C ASP A 73 0.66 -15.32 -11.97
N ALA A 74 0.76 -16.64 -12.18
CA ALA A 74 0.09 -17.31 -13.29
C ALA A 74 -1.44 -17.16 -13.21
N GLU A 75 -2.00 -17.30 -12.02
CA GLU A 75 -3.42 -17.11 -11.78
C GLU A 75 -3.83 -15.64 -11.99
N ALA A 76 -3.04 -14.67 -11.50
CA ALA A 76 -3.28 -13.25 -11.71
C ALA A 76 -3.31 -12.91 -13.21
N ILE A 77 -2.30 -13.36 -13.96
CA ILE A 77 -2.21 -13.17 -15.41
C ILE A 77 -3.44 -13.75 -16.10
N ALA A 78 -3.82 -14.99 -15.78
CA ALA A 78 -4.98 -15.65 -16.40
C ALA A 78 -6.31 -14.91 -16.09
N ARG A 79 -6.47 -14.38 -14.88
CA ARG A 79 -7.66 -13.59 -14.52
C ARG A 79 -7.70 -12.25 -15.26
N LEU A 80 -6.56 -11.56 -15.36
CA LEU A 80 -6.43 -10.30 -16.08
C LEU A 80 -6.63 -10.47 -17.58
N ASP A 81 -6.08 -11.53 -18.18
CA ASP A 81 -6.29 -11.85 -19.60
C ASP A 81 -7.76 -12.11 -19.92
N ARG A 82 -8.48 -12.85 -19.07
CA ARG A 82 -9.93 -13.05 -19.24
C ARG A 82 -10.71 -11.74 -19.10
N ALA A 83 -10.33 -10.87 -18.16
CA ALA A 83 -10.97 -9.58 -17.99
C ALA A 83 -10.72 -8.65 -19.19
N PHE A 84 -9.50 -8.65 -19.71
CA PHE A 84 -9.12 -7.86 -20.88
C PHE A 84 -9.83 -8.33 -22.14
N ALA A 85 -9.84 -9.64 -22.42
CA ALA A 85 -10.54 -10.22 -23.56
C ALA A 85 -12.06 -9.97 -23.51
N ALA A 86 -12.64 -9.86 -22.31
CA ALA A 86 -14.05 -9.55 -22.11
C ALA A 86 -14.35 -8.03 -22.11
N GLY A 87 -13.38 -7.15 -22.45
CA GLY A 87 -13.55 -5.69 -22.48
C GLY A 87 -13.77 -5.03 -21.13
N ARG A 88 -13.49 -5.73 -20.02
CA ARG A 88 -13.70 -5.21 -18.65
C ARG A 88 -12.56 -4.32 -18.12
N LEU A 89 -11.54 -4.10 -18.94
CA LEU A 89 -10.39 -3.22 -18.63
C LEU A 89 -10.21 -2.17 -19.73
N PRO A 90 -11.22 -1.31 -19.98
CA PRO A 90 -11.20 -0.39 -21.13
C PRO A 90 -10.09 0.67 -21.04
N GLN A 91 -9.58 0.95 -19.83
CA GLN A 91 -8.48 1.89 -19.58
C GLN A 91 -7.10 1.30 -19.91
N VAL A 92 -7.00 0.00 -20.16
CA VAL A 92 -5.72 -0.69 -20.44
C VAL A 92 -5.56 -0.87 -21.93
N SER A 93 -4.61 -0.16 -22.53
CA SER A 93 -4.27 -0.30 -23.97
C SER A 93 -3.34 -1.47 -24.26
N ALA A 94 -2.47 -1.84 -23.30
CA ALA A 94 -1.52 -2.94 -23.46
C ALA A 94 -1.42 -3.76 -22.15
N PRO A 95 -1.47 -5.10 -22.25
CA PRO A 95 -1.44 -6.00 -21.07
C PRO A 95 -0.08 -6.00 -20.38
N TYR A 96 0.16 -5.08 -19.47
CA TYR A 96 1.41 -4.92 -18.70
C TYR A 96 1.71 -6.10 -17.76
N TRP A 97 0.71 -6.92 -17.47
CA TRP A 97 0.81 -8.10 -16.60
C TRP A 97 1.34 -9.34 -17.31
N ARG A 98 1.34 -9.38 -18.66
CA ARG A 98 1.92 -10.50 -19.40
C ARG A 98 3.42 -10.55 -19.23
N ARG A 99 3.98 -11.76 -19.31
CA ARG A 99 5.42 -11.92 -19.21
C ARG A 99 6.11 -11.29 -20.41
N ASP A 100 7.17 -10.53 -20.13
CA ASP A 100 8.06 -9.95 -21.14
C ASP A 100 9.07 -10.97 -21.68
N GLY A 101 10.00 -10.53 -22.54
CA GLY A 101 11.04 -11.36 -23.14
C GLY A 101 12.01 -12.00 -22.12
N GLU A 102 12.07 -11.47 -20.89
CA GLU A 102 12.85 -12.02 -19.77
C GLU A 102 12.00 -12.93 -18.85
N GLY A 103 10.74 -13.20 -19.21
CA GLY A 103 9.81 -13.99 -18.43
C GLY A 103 9.22 -13.29 -17.21
N LYS A 104 9.44 -11.97 -17.05
CA LYS A 104 8.97 -11.15 -15.92
C LYS A 104 7.60 -10.57 -16.19
N SER A 105 6.78 -10.46 -15.16
CA SER A 105 5.47 -9.82 -15.21
C SER A 105 5.42 -8.61 -14.29
N TRP A 106 4.80 -7.54 -14.77
CA TRP A 106 4.69 -6.26 -14.08
C TRP A 106 3.29 -6.04 -13.51
N LEU A 107 2.61 -7.13 -13.18
CA LEU A 107 1.30 -7.13 -12.51
C LEU A 107 1.38 -6.45 -11.14
N GLY A 108 0.23 -6.05 -10.62
CA GLY A 108 0.13 -5.41 -9.29
C GLY A 108 0.55 -6.35 -8.16
N ARG A 109 1.48 -5.88 -7.32
CA ARG A 109 1.96 -6.61 -6.12
C ARG A 109 2.12 -5.69 -4.94
N GLY A 110 2.04 -6.28 -3.75
CA GLY A 110 2.39 -5.63 -2.49
C GLY A 110 1.22 -5.02 -1.75
N LEU A 111 1.55 -4.21 -0.74
CA LEU A 111 0.59 -3.48 0.09
C LEU A 111 -0.07 -2.29 -0.63
N VAL A 112 0.49 -1.85 -1.76
CA VAL A 112 0.04 -0.67 -2.52
C VAL A 112 -0.15 -0.96 -4.01
N GLN A 113 -0.07 -2.23 -4.42
CA GLN A 113 -0.33 -2.68 -5.78
C GLN A 113 0.49 -1.94 -6.85
N ILE A 114 1.84 -1.96 -6.71
CA ILE A 114 2.69 -1.39 -7.75
C ILE A 114 2.54 -2.17 -9.07
N THR A 115 2.28 -1.46 -10.16
CA THR A 115 2.10 -2.02 -11.51
C THR A 115 3.07 -1.37 -12.49
N HIS A 116 3.27 -1.99 -13.65
CA HIS A 116 4.14 -1.52 -14.74
C HIS A 116 5.64 -1.46 -14.39
N ARG A 117 6.47 -1.91 -15.32
CA ARG A 117 7.94 -1.96 -15.19
C ARG A 117 8.55 -0.63 -14.72
N ARG A 118 8.03 0.50 -15.26
CA ARG A 118 8.53 1.84 -14.89
C ARG A 118 8.39 2.15 -13.39
N ASN A 119 7.31 1.70 -12.74
CA ASN A 119 7.08 1.94 -11.32
C ASN A 119 7.96 1.02 -10.47
N TYR A 120 8.15 -0.25 -10.89
CA TYR A 120 9.12 -1.15 -10.28
C TYR A 120 10.54 -0.57 -10.36
N ALA A 121 10.96 -0.06 -11.53
CA ALA A 121 12.27 0.55 -11.71
C ALA A 121 12.45 1.83 -10.85
N ARG A 122 11.43 2.69 -10.81
CA ARG A 122 11.45 3.90 -9.97
C ARG A 122 11.63 3.56 -8.50
N LEU A 123 10.86 2.59 -8.00
CA LEU A 123 10.93 2.18 -6.61
C LEU A 123 12.21 1.41 -6.30
N ALA A 124 12.75 0.63 -7.23
CA ALA A 124 14.08 0.02 -7.10
C ALA A 124 15.15 1.08 -6.86
N GLY A 125 15.15 2.16 -7.64
CA GLY A 125 16.09 3.26 -7.46
C GLY A 125 15.96 4.01 -6.14
N LEU A 126 14.74 4.13 -5.61
CA LEU A 126 14.47 4.82 -4.35
C LEU A 126 14.76 3.96 -3.11
N THR A 127 14.53 2.65 -3.19
CA THR A 127 14.67 1.73 -2.06
C THR A 127 16.00 0.99 -2.04
N GLY A 128 16.75 0.97 -3.16
CA GLY A 128 17.94 0.15 -3.34
C GLY A 128 17.64 -1.35 -3.48
N ILE A 129 16.37 -1.75 -3.61
CA ILE A 129 15.94 -3.15 -3.74
C ILE A 129 15.81 -3.51 -5.21
N ASP A 130 16.35 -4.64 -5.63
CA ASP A 130 16.30 -5.10 -7.04
C ASP A 130 14.89 -5.59 -7.44
N LEU A 131 13.98 -4.64 -7.58
CA LEU A 131 12.60 -4.91 -8.01
C LEU A 131 12.48 -5.13 -9.53
N VAL A 132 13.51 -4.82 -10.30
CA VAL A 132 13.53 -5.05 -11.74
C VAL A 132 14.06 -6.44 -12.06
N GLY A 133 15.13 -6.86 -11.40
CA GLY A 133 15.64 -8.21 -11.49
C GLY A 133 14.68 -9.25 -10.92
N ARG A 134 14.04 -8.92 -9.79
CA ARG A 134 13.19 -9.80 -8.98
C ARG A 134 11.88 -9.12 -8.56
N PRO A 135 10.91 -8.92 -9.47
CA PRO A 135 9.66 -8.22 -9.16
C PRO A 135 8.81 -8.91 -8.09
N GLU A 136 8.98 -10.21 -7.89
CA GLU A 136 8.31 -11.00 -6.82
C GLU A 136 8.69 -10.55 -5.41
N LEU A 137 9.84 -9.89 -5.22
CA LEU A 137 10.24 -9.34 -3.93
C LEU A 137 9.20 -8.36 -3.35
N ALA A 138 8.41 -7.71 -4.20
CA ALA A 138 7.29 -6.87 -3.76
C ALA A 138 6.22 -7.65 -2.96
N MET A 139 6.24 -8.98 -2.97
CA MET A 139 5.38 -9.84 -2.15
C MET A 139 5.98 -10.15 -0.77
N GLU A 140 7.23 -9.83 -0.50
CA GLU A 140 7.83 -9.95 0.83
C GLU A 140 7.35 -8.79 1.72
N MET A 141 6.96 -9.09 2.97
CA MET A 141 6.38 -8.09 3.88
C MET A 141 7.32 -6.89 4.08
N ALA A 142 8.58 -7.12 4.39
CA ALA A 142 9.55 -6.04 4.64
C ALA A 142 9.76 -5.16 3.41
N VAL A 143 9.86 -5.79 2.22
CA VAL A 143 10.00 -5.08 0.94
C VAL A 143 8.74 -4.28 0.61
N SER A 144 7.57 -4.88 0.80
CA SER A 144 6.28 -4.23 0.52
C SER A 144 6.01 -3.03 1.41
N VAL A 145 6.40 -3.11 2.69
CA VAL A 145 6.35 -2.00 3.64
C VAL A 145 7.30 -0.88 3.21
N GLU A 146 8.54 -1.22 2.81
CA GLU A 146 9.51 -0.24 2.33
C GLU A 146 9.01 0.49 1.06
N ILE A 147 8.45 -0.25 0.11
CA ILE A 147 7.83 0.30 -1.10
C ILE A 147 6.72 1.29 -0.76
N LEU A 148 5.80 0.91 0.13
CA LEU A 148 4.69 1.76 0.54
C LEU A 148 5.19 3.04 1.22
N CYS A 149 6.05 2.91 2.24
CA CYS A 149 6.54 4.05 3.02
C CYS A 149 7.36 5.00 2.15
N THR A 150 8.40 4.50 1.48
CA THR A 150 9.26 5.30 0.61
C THR A 150 8.47 5.92 -0.53
N GLY A 151 7.55 5.17 -1.14
CA GLY A 151 6.72 5.67 -2.22
C GLY A 151 5.80 6.82 -1.82
N MET A 152 5.16 6.74 -0.65
CA MET A 152 4.27 7.79 -0.14
C MET A 152 5.03 9.02 0.38
N LEU A 153 6.22 8.83 0.93
CA LEU A 153 7.08 9.93 1.38
C LEU A 153 7.71 10.71 0.22
N SER A 154 8.15 10.00 -0.81
CA SER A 154 8.84 10.59 -1.96
C SER A 154 7.91 11.08 -3.08
N GLY A 155 6.63 10.71 -3.06
CA GLY A 155 5.69 10.97 -4.16
C GLY A 155 5.90 10.06 -5.37
N ALA A 156 6.46 8.85 -5.18
CA ALA A 156 6.81 7.95 -6.26
C ALA A 156 5.62 7.48 -7.10
N PHE A 157 4.41 7.46 -6.56
CA PHE A 157 3.22 6.92 -7.24
C PHE A 157 2.60 7.92 -8.22
N THR A 158 2.33 9.14 -7.77
CA THR A 158 1.59 10.15 -8.56
C THR A 158 2.28 11.51 -8.64
N GLY A 159 3.42 11.68 -7.97
CA GLY A 159 4.08 12.97 -7.75
C GLY A 159 3.62 13.67 -6.47
N ARG A 160 2.52 13.22 -5.84
CA ARG A 160 2.05 13.73 -4.54
C ARG A 160 2.63 12.91 -3.41
N ARG A 161 2.96 13.57 -2.30
CA ARG A 161 3.56 12.97 -1.11
C ARG A 161 2.77 13.32 0.15
N LEU A 162 2.99 12.61 1.22
CA LEU A 162 2.28 12.83 2.49
C LEU A 162 2.42 14.28 3.01
N ALA A 163 3.58 14.88 2.88
CA ALA A 163 3.82 16.26 3.30
C ALA A 163 2.97 17.31 2.55
N ASP A 164 2.46 16.99 1.35
CA ASP A 164 1.58 17.88 0.60
C ASP A 164 0.16 17.95 1.21
N HIS A 165 -0.20 16.99 2.06
CA HIS A 165 -1.52 16.87 2.67
C HIS A 165 -1.52 16.98 4.21
N PHE A 166 -0.36 16.75 4.83
CA PHE A 166 -0.19 16.79 6.27
C PHE A 166 1.06 17.62 6.59
N SER A 167 0.88 18.89 6.96
CA SER A 167 2.01 19.79 7.30
C SER A 167 1.52 20.92 8.19
N GLY A 168 2.11 21.08 9.37
CA GLY A 168 1.63 22.08 10.33
C GLY A 168 0.16 21.88 10.66
N ALA A 169 -0.66 22.92 10.48
CA ALA A 169 -2.12 22.87 10.67
C ALA A 169 -2.88 22.16 9.54
N LEU A 170 -2.26 21.97 8.37
CA LEU A 170 -2.90 21.28 7.24
C LEU A 170 -3.11 19.80 7.57
N THR A 171 -4.36 19.34 7.45
CA THR A 171 -4.73 17.94 7.68
C THR A 171 -5.82 17.54 6.67
N ASP A 172 -5.38 17.20 5.45
CA ASP A 172 -6.24 16.86 4.32
C ASP A 172 -6.32 15.34 4.11
N TRP A 173 -7.10 14.67 4.93
CA TRP A 173 -7.31 13.22 4.83
C TRP A 173 -7.92 12.76 3.52
N VAL A 174 -8.80 13.57 2.93
CA VAL A 174 -9.52 13.22 1.70
C VAL A 174 -8.61 13.42 0.48
N GLY A 175 -7.97 14.57 0.38
CA GLY A 175 -7.06 14.88 -0.71
C GLY A 175 -5.82 13.99 -0.75
N ALA A 176 -5.40 13.45 0.40
CA ALA A 176 -4.28 12.52 0.49
C ALA A 176 -4.46 11.23 -0.35
N ARG A 177 -5.70 10.89 -0.75
CA ARG A 177 -5.93 9.78 -1.68
C ARG A 177 -5.18 9.96 -3.02
N ARG A 178 -4.93 11.20 -3.43
CA ARG A 178 -4.17 11.54 -4.65
C ARG A 178 -2.72 11.08 -4.62
N ILE A 179 -2.19 10.69 -3.45
CA ILE A 179 -0.83 10.13 -3.33
C ILE A 179 -0.73 8.80 -4.10
N ILE A 180 -1.79 8.00 -4.08
CA ILE A 180 -1.81 6.66 -4.70
C ILE A 180 -2.62 6.64 -5.99
N ASN A 181 -3.79 7.31 -5.99
CA ASN A 181 -4.74 7.29 -7.08
C ASN A 181 -5.45 8.65 -7.17
N GLY A 182 -6.49 8.76 -7.98
CA GLY A 182 -7.39 9.92 -7.96
C GLY A 182 -8.18 10.02 -6.66
N LEU A 183 -9.42 10.52 -6.73
CA LEU A 183 -10.29 10.61 -5.55
C LEU A 183 -11.23 9.41 -5.37
N ASP A 184 -11.03 8.35 -6.14
CA ASP A 184 -11.84 7.13 -5.93
C ASP A 184 -11.69 6.63 -4.50
N ARG A 185 -12.84 6.41 -3.84
CA ARG A 185 -12.90 5.95 -2.45
C ARG A 185 -12.21 6.87 -1.42
N ALA A 186 -11.94 8.15 -1.76
CA ALA A 186 -11.18 9.06 -0.91
C ALA A 186 -11.77 9.21 0.50
N GLU A 187 -13.08 9.41 0.63
CA GLU A 187 -13.76 9.52 1.93
C GLU A 187 -13.62 8.23 2.77
N LYS A 188 -13.71 7.07 2.12
CA LYS A 188 -13.56 5.80 2.81
C LYS A 188 -12.14 5.62 3.37
N VAL A 189 -11.12 5.93 2.57
CA VAL A 189 -9.71 5.87 3.01
C VAL A 189 -9.42 6.91 4.07
N ALA A 190 -9.98 8.12 3.94
CA ALA A 190 -9.89 9.16 4.96
C ALA A 190 -10.49 8.71 6.30
N GLY A 191 -11.62 7.99 6.27
CA GLY A 191 -12.23 7.39 7.46
C GLY A 191 -11.29 6.40 8.15
N TYR A 192 -10.63 5.52 7.37
CA TYR A 192 -9.62 4.63 7.90
C TYR A 192 -8.42 5.40 8.49
N GLY A 193 -7.96 6.46 7.80
CA GLY A 193 -6.86 7.31 8.27
C GLY A 193 -7.15 7.93 9.63
N ARG A 194 -8.33 8.52 9.81
CA ARG A 194 -8.75 9.10 11.10
C ARG A 194 -8.84 8.04 12.19
N ALA A 195 -9.39 6.85 11.89
CA ALA A 195 -9.49 5.76 12.86
C ALA A 195 -8.10 5.26 13.30
N PHE A 196 -7.17 5.09 12.36
CA PHE A 196 -5.78 4.75 12.71
C PHE A 196 -5.09 5.88 13.48
N PHE A 197 -5.33 7.14 13.13
CA PHE A 197 -4.74 8.29 13.83
C PHE A 197 -5.17 8.35 15.29
N THR A 198 -6.48 8.20 15.54
CA THR A 198 -7.01 8.11 16.91
C THR A 198 -6.42 6.91 17.68
N ALA A 199 -6.28 5.75 17.02
CA ALA A 199 -5.65 4.59 17.65
C ALA A 199 -4.17 4.80 17.99
N LEU A 200 -3.47 5.69 17.25
CA LEU A 200 -2.09 6.09 17.52
C LEU A 200 -1.97 7.16 18.63
N GLY A 201 -3.08 7.62 19.22
CA GLY A 201 -3.11 8.64 20.26
C GLY A 201 -3.00 10.06 19.70
N GLY A 202 -3.54 10.29 18.50
CA GLY A 202 -3.66 11.60 17.86
C GLY A 202 -5.07 12.16 17.85
#